data_d89b8624eb06710b27c107506097ef8e
#
_entry.id   d89b8624eb06710b27c107506097ef8e
#
_cell.length_a   1.000
_cell.length_b   1.000
_cell.length_c   1.000
_cell.angle_alpha   90.00
_cell.angle_beta   90.00
_cell.angle_gamma   90.00
#
_symmetry.space_group_name_H-M   'P 1'
#
loop_
_entity.id
_entity.type
_entity.pdbx_description
1 polymer ?
#
loop_
_entity_poly.entity_id
_entity_poly.type
_entity_poly.pdbx_seq_one_letter_code
_entity_poly.pdbx_strand_id
1 'polypeptide(L)'
;IIGFSLIAAVLIGFSIWNQPSAEERAEIARQDSIANVKKAQEKNLASKTSVANTATDSSLANADTTSVLFNALKGTAQDVTLKSEKLTLTLNSKGAVVRKVLIKGFKDRNGNPDVTLFNRNDQNLSYILSTKEENIDTKELYFQPSNVTDSTVTFTAQLQGAKKLVINYQLKHNYLLHTSIQAQGMNTIFAPNTNSMDVVWQDKCRQQEKGFTFENRYSTLTYHKADGGTDYLSESSEKIDEKIEDKLDWIAFKNQFFSAVMIAKDDFQSNALLTSIPQEKGSGYLKDYEAKLKTFFDPTGKKPTEFEFYYGPNDFRLLQNVEDNVSFTGKDLQMQRLVYLGWPLFRIINRWFTIYVFDFLTSMNMNMGIVLILITLLLKLLTYPLVKKSYMSSAKMRVLKPRLEEATKHLNGPDNQMQKQQAMMSEYAKYGVSPLSGCLPMLIQMPIWIAMFNFVPNAIQLRGESFLWISDLSTYDPILEWHNNYWLIGDHLSLTCILFCAANLLYSWMTMKQQKDQMIGQQAEQMKMMQYMMFIMPLMFFFMFNDYSAGLNFYYFMSLFFSALIMWILRKTTDDEKLLAILDKKYKENKDNPKKLSGLAARLQAMQQEQQEMLRKRNELQQKKNK
;
A
#
# COMPACT_ATOMS: atom_id res chain seq x y z
N ILE A 1 17.04 -5.75 26.26
CA ILE A 1 18.15 -6.00 25.34
C ILE A 1 17.73 -7.03 24.28
N ILE A 2 17.16 -8.20 24.64
CA ILE A 2 16.78 -9.26 23.70
C ILE A 2 15.70 -8.80 22.69
N GLY A 3 14.67 -8.06 23.12
CA GLY A 3 13.65 -7.51 22.21
C GLY A 3 14.21 -6.45 21.26
N PHE A 4 15.14 -5.64 21.75
CA PHE A 4 15.82 -4.62 20.93
C PHE A 4 16.84 -5.26 19.98
N SER A 5 17.55 -6.30 20.47
CA SER A 5 18.45 -7.11 19.62
C SER A 5 17.68 -7.88 18.56
N LEU A 6 16.46 -8.32 18.83
CA LEU A 6 15.59 -9.00 17.85
C LEU A 6 15.08 -8.01 16.79
N ILE A 7 14.65 -6.81 17.20
CA ILE A 7 14.25 -5.75 16.27
C ILE A 7 15.46 -5.26 15.48
N ALA A 8 16.60 -5.03 16.14
CA ALA A 8 17.84 -4.68 15.47
C ALA A 8 18.35 -5.80 14.56
N ALA A 9 18.25 -7.07 14.98
CA ALA A 9 18.62 -8.23 14.16
C ALA A 9 17.68 -8.39 12.96
N VAL A 10 16.38 -8.13 13.12
CA VAL A 10 15.41 -8.12 12.00
C VAL A 10 15.69 -6.95 11.06
N LEU A 11 15.98 -5.76 11.58
CA LEU A 11 16.34 -4.60 10.75
C LEU A 11 17.71 -4.76 10.08
N ILE A 12 18.69 -5.30 10.79
CA ILE A 12 20.02 -5.60 10.24
C ILE A 12 19.93 -6.78 9.27
N GLY A 13 19.19 -7.83 9.59
CA GLY A 13 18.95 -8.97 8.71
C GLY A 13 18.21 -8.55 7.43
N PHE A 14 17.22 -7.69 7.55
CA PHE A 14 16.50 -7.11 6.41
C PHE A 14 17.41 -6.16 5.60
N SER A 15 18.25 -5.37 6.27
CA SER A 15 19.23 -4.49 5.61
C SER A 15 20.34 -5.29 4.90
N ILE A 16 20.78 -6.42 5.46
CA ILE A 16 21.77 -7.30 4.83
C ILE A 16 21.15 -8.10 3.68
N TRP A 17 19.90 -8.54 3.82
CA TRP A 17 19.19 -9.25 2.76
C TRP A 17 18.87 -8.35 1.58
N ASN A 18 18.58 -7.07 1.83
CA ASN A 18 18.32 -6.06 0.79
C ASN A 18 19.59 -5.36 0.28
N GLN A 19 20.79 -5.76 0.71
CA GLN A 19 22.01 -5.21 0.10
C GLN A 19 22.21 -5.85 -1.28
N PRO A 20 22.29 -5.04 -2.34
CA PRO A 20 22.60 -5.55 -3.67
C PRO A 20 23.94 -6.27 -3.65
N SER A 21 24.04 -7.38 -4.37
CA SER A 21 25.26 -8.17 -4.50
C SER A 21 26.42 -7.35 -5.07
N ALA A 22 27.65 -7.81 -4.93
CA ALA A 22 28.81 -7.10 -5.48
C ALA A 22 28.72 -6.96 -7.02
N GLU A 23 28.07 -7.91 -7.69
CA GLU A 23 27.79 -7.88 -9.13
C GLU A 23 26.73 -6.85 -9.48
N GLU A 24 25.63 -6.78 -8.72
CA GLU A 24 24.58 -5.77 -8.87
C GLU A 24 25.10 -4.35 -8.64
N ARG A 25 25.98 -4.14 -7.66
CA ARG A 25 26.64 -2.81 -7.45
C ARG A 25 27.55 -2.42 -8.60
N ALA A 26 28.27 -3.37 -9.20
CA ALA A 26 29.09 -3.13 -10.38
C ALA A 26 28.25 -2.83 -11.61
N GLU A 27 27.08 -3.47 -11.73
CA GLU A 27 26.13 -3.26 -12.82
C GLU A 27 25.39 -1.91 -12.69
N ILE A 28 24.97 -1.53 -11.48
CA ILE A 28 24.43 -0.20 -11.17
C ILE A 28 25.44 0.92 -11.49
N ALA A 29 26.71 0.75 -11.08
CA ALA A 29 27.77 1.72 -11.41
C ALA A 29 28.05 1.81 -12.91
N ARG A 30 27.85 0.74 -13.65
CA ARG A 30 28.00 0.69 -15.11
C ARG A 30 26.81 1.33 -15.82
N GLN A 31 25.60 1.11 -15.30
CA GLN A 31 24.38 1.76 -15.79
C GLN A 31 24.37 3.26 -15.52
N ASP A 32 24.83 3.70 -14.35
CA ASP A 32 25.01 5.12 -14.02
C ASP A 32 25.98 5.83 -14.96
N SER A 33 27.06 5.14 -15.35
CA SER A 33 28.01 5.69 -16.34
C SER A 33 27.38 5.85 -17.72
N ILE A 34 26.59 4.85 -18.14
CA ILE A 34 25.86 4.87 -19.44
C ILE A 34 24.74 5.90 -19.42
N ALA A 35 24.01 6.04 -18.29
CA ALA A 35 22.96 7.03 -18.12
C ALA A 35 23.52 8.48 -18.15
N ASN A 36 24.68 8.69 -17.54
CA ASN A 36 25.35 10.01 -17.57
C ASN A 36 25.85 10.38 -18.96
N VAL A 37 26.31 9.40 -19.75
CA VAL A 37 26.72 9.63 -21.16
C VAL A 37 25.49 9.89 -22.03
N LYS A 38 24.35 9.16 -21.82
CA LYS A 38 23.10 9.44 -22.52
C LYS A 38 22.50 10.79 -22.17
N LYS A 39 22.46 11.18 -20.89
CA LYS A 39 22.02 12.53 -20.46
C LYS A 39 22.85 13.65 -21.06
N ALA A 40 24.17 13.45 -21.24
CA ALA A 40 25.05 14.42 -21.93
C ALA A 40 24.76 14.52 -23.43
N GLN A 41 24.39 13.40 -24.07
CA GLN A 41 23.99 13.38 -25.49
C GLN A 41 22.60 13.97 -25.70
N GLU A 42 21.63 13.68 -24.83
CA GLU A 42 20.27 14.26 -24.89
C GLU A 42 20.25 15.76 -24.62
N LYS A 43 21.12 16.26 -23.71
CA LYS A 43 21.26 17.69 -23.45
C LYS A 43 21.85 18.44 -24.66
N ASN A 44 22.69 17.79 -25.47
CA ASN A 44 23.21 18.34 -26.71
C ASN A 44 22.21 18.24 -27.88
N LEU A 45 21.25 17.34 -27.84
CA LEU A 45 20.15 17.25 -28.83
C LEU A 45 19.03 18.25 -28.51
N ALA A 46 18.68 18.43 -27.22
CA ALA A 46 17.61 19.34 -26.78
C ALA A 46 17.93 20.82 -27.01
N SER A 47 19.19 21.19 -27.11
CA SER A 47 19.62 22.58 -27.41
C SER A 47 19.52 22.95 -28.89
N LYS A 48 19.12 22.04 -29.77
CA LYS A 48 18.95 22.28 -31.21
C LYS A 48 17.52 22.28 -31.73
N THR A 49 16.51 22.04 -30.86
CA THR A 49 15.10 21.94 -31.30
C THR A 49 14.18 22.81 -30.45
N SER A 50 14.45 24.11 -30.42
CA SER A 50 13.45 25.10 -30.00
C SER A 50 13.06 25.95 -31.21
N VAL A 51 12.25 25.39 -32.07
CA VAL A 51 11.49 26.18 -33.07
C VAL A 51 10.03 25.76 -32.95
N ALA A 52 9.19 26.76 -32.75
CA ALA A 52 7.77 26.66 -32.60
C ALA A 52 7.13 25.78 -33.68
N ASN A 53 6.33 24.79 -33.27
CA ASN A 53 5.45 24.09 -34.19
C ASN A 53 4.01 24.48 -33.90
N THR A 54 3.56 25.47 -34.63
CA THR A 54 2.16 25.55 -35.09
C THR A 54 2.01 24.46 -36.15
N ALA A 55 1.59 23.27 -35.77
CA ALA A 55 1.32 22.18 -36.70
C ALA A 55 -0.03 22.41 -37.37
N THR A 56 -0.01 23.10 -38.47
CA THR A 56 -1.04 22.99 -39.49
C THR A 56 -0.90 21.61 -40.15
N ASP A 57 -2.02 20.94 -40.31
CA ASP A 57 -2.22 19.59 -40.86
C ASP A 57 -1.66 19.46 -42.30
N SER A 58 -0.36 19.17 -42.41
CA SER A 58 0.34 19.00 -43.73
C SER A 58 0.85 17.57 -43.99
N SER A 59 0.42 16.58 -43.19
CA SER A 59 0.76 15.16 -43.42
C SER A 59 -0.05 14.47 -44.54
N LEU A 60 -0.98 15.18 -45.19
CA LEU A 60 -1.88 14.64 -46.22
C LEU A 60 -1.31 14.60 -47.62
N ALA A 61 -0.13 15.15 -47.87
CA ALA A 61 0.40 15.31 -49.24
C ALA A 61 1.10 14.05 -49.78
N ASN A 62 1.39 13.02 -48.95
CA ASN A 62 2.15 11.82 -49.36
C ASN A 62 1.45 10.50 -48.91
N ALA A 63 0.14 10.47 -48.70
CA ALA A 63 -0.56 9.21 -48.44
C ALA A 63 -0.59 8.38 -49.71
N ASP A 64 0.09 7.24 -49.68
CA ASP A 64 0.08 6.27 -50.80
C ASP A 64 -1.37 5.81 -51.05
N THR A 65 -1.88 6.16 -52.22
CA THR A 65 -3.26 5.81 -52.64
C THR A 65 -3.45 4.31 -52.78
N THR A 66 -2.36 3.53 -52.80
CA THR A 66 -2.40 2.05 -52.89
C THR A 66 -2.50 1.39 -51.50
N SER A 67 -2.18 2.13 -50.41
CA SER A 67 -2.29 1.60 -49.04
C SER A 67 -3.72 1.17 -48.71
N VAL A 68 -3.87 0.01 -48.10
CA VAL A 68 -5.17 -0.52 -47.62
C VAL A 68 -5.83 0.45 -46.64
N LEU A 69 -5.07 1.29 -45.94
CA LEU A 69 -5.52 2.24 -44.95
C LEU A 69 -6.02 3.57 -45.52
N PHE A 70 -5.77 3.87 -46.80
CA PHE A 70 -6.02 5.17 -47.41
C PHE A 70 -7.35 5.82 -47.06
N ASN A 71 -8.45 5.05 -47.07
CA ASN A 71 -9.78 5.56 -46.74
C ASN A 71 -9.96 5.86 -45.26
N ALA A 72 -9.33 5.06 -44.37
CA ALA A 72 -9.44 5.22 -42.94
C ALA A 72 -8.50 6.27 -42.34
N LEU A 73 -7.48 6.69 -43.09
CA LEU A 73 -6.58 7.78 -42.70
C LEU A 73 -7.20 9.17 -42.91
N LYS A 74 -8.31 9.25 -43.64
CA LYS A 74 -9.03 10.51 -43.94
C LYS A 74 -10.31 10.60 -43.12
N GLY A 75 -10.50 11.69 -42.44
CA GLY A 75 -11.72 11.91 -41.66
C GLY A 75 -11.64 13.12 -40.74
N THR A 76 -12.74 13.38 -40.06
CA THR A 76 -12.83 14.42 -39.05
C THR A 76 -13.07 13.76 -37.70
N ALA A 77 -12.28 14.11 -36.70
CA ALA A 77 -12.45 13.60 -35.36
C ALA A 77 -13.78 14.11 -34.76
N GLN A 78 -14.58 13.19 -34.24
CA GLN A 78 -15.88 13.48 -33.59
C GLN A 78 -15.88 12.87 -32.17
N ASP A 79 -16.41 13.58 -31.22
CA ASP A 79 -16.60 13.06 -29.86
C ASP A 79 -18.01 12.46 -29.72
N VAL A 80 -18.10 11.25 -29.17
CA VAL A 80 -19.32 10.57 -28.77
C VAL A 80 -19.34 10.41 -27.27
N THR A 81 -20.47 10.74 -26.63
CA THR A 81 -20.59 10.65 -25.18
C THR A 81 -21.53 9.52 -24.78
N LEU A 82 -21.05 8.61 -23.95
CA LEU A 82 -21.86 7.60 -23.27
C LEU A 82 -22.08 8.01 -21.83
N LYS A 83 -23.27 7.77 -21.30
CA LYS A 83 -23.67 8.17 -19.95
C LYS A 83 -24.37 7.03 -19.22
N SER A 84 -23.97 6.81 -17.97
CA SER A 84 -24.70 5.98 -17.02
C SER A 84 -24.97 6.79 -15.73
N GLU A 85 -25.61 6.15 -14.78
CA GLU A 85 -25.79 6.77 -13.45
C GLU A 85 -24.44 7.09 -12.78
N LYS A 86 -23.42 6.27 -12.98
CA LYS A 86 -22.11 6.32 -12.30
C LYS A 86 -21.00 6.95 -13.13
N LEU A 87 -21.09 6.90 -14.46
CA LEU A 87 -20.02 7.33 -15.37
C LEU A 87 -20.55 8.27 -16.48
N THR A 88 -19.66 9.16 -16.91
CA THR A 88 -19.75 9.83 -18.20
C THR A 88 -18.44 9.59 -18.95
N LEU A 89 -18.52 8.96 -20.13
CA LEU A 89 -17.39 8.63 -20.99
C LEU A 89 -17.46 9.46 -22.26
N THR A 90 -16.36 10.07 -22.67
CA THR A 90 -16.23 10.70 -23.99
C THR A 90 -15.27 9.86 -24.83
N LEU A 91 -15.79 9.31 -25.93
CA LEU A 91 -15.03 8.55 -26.91
C LEU A 91 -14.77 9.42 -28.12
N ASN A 92 -13.63 9.26 -28.76
CA ASN A 92 -13.29 10.01 -29.96
C ASN A 92 -13.19 9.09 -31.17
N SER A 93 -13.75 9.52 -32.31
CA SER A 93 -13.75 8.74 -33.54
C SER A 93 -12.36 8.58 -34.17
N LYS A 94 -11.37 9.44 -33.86
CA LYS A 94 -9.97 9.16 -34.21
C LYS A 94 -9.42 8.17 -33.18
N GLY A 95 -9.06 6.99 -33.64
CA GLY A 95 -8.60 5.88 -32.81
C GLY A 95 -9.72 5.05 -32.22
N ALA A 96 -10.99 5.52 -32.25
CA ALA A 96 -12.14 4.90 -31.60
C ALA A 96 -11.88 4.56 -30.11
N VAL A 97 -11.35 5.49 -29.32
CA VAL A 97 -10.91 5.26 -27.93
C VAL A 97 -11.60 6.19 -26.95
N VAL A 98 -11.67 5.76 -25.69
CA VAL A 98 -12.13 6.60 -24.58
C VAL A 98 -11.08 7.68 -24.33
N ARG A 99 -11.49 8.95 -24.38
CA ARG A 99 -10.60 10.12 -24.19
C ARG A 99 -10.83 10.86 -22.88
N LYS A 100 -11.98 10.67 -22.26
CA LYS A 100 -12.31 11.29 -20.99
C LYS A 100 -13.21 10.39 -20.18
N VAL A 101 -12.91 10.27 -18.90
CA VAL A 101 -13.73 9.55 -17.92
C VAL A 101 -14.06 10.47 -16.77
N LEU A 102 -15.37 10.66 -16.51
CA LEU A 102 -15.89 11.31 -15.32
C LEU A 102 -16.59 10.27 -14.44
N ILE A 103 -16.16 10.18 -13.20
CA ILE A 103 -16.76 9.32 -12.16
C ILE A 103 -17.68 10.20 -11.34
N LYS A 104 -18.98 9.89 -11.35
CA LYS A 104 -20.01 10.67 -10.68
C LYS A 104 -20.11 10.31 -9.19
N GLY A 105 -20.54 11.30 -8.39
CA GLY A 105 -20.81 11.11 -6.97
C GLY A 105 -19.60 11.25 -6.07
N PHE A 106 -18.46 11.65 -6.59
CA PHE A 106 -17.26 11.95 -5.81
C PHE A 106 -16.77 13.36 -6.17
N LYS A 107 -16.42 14.16 -5.18
CA LYS A 107 -15.79 15.47 -5.43
C LYS A 107 -14.31 15.28 -5.80
N ASP A 108 -13.80 16.12 -6.70
CA ASP A 108 -12.35 16.18 -6.95
C ASP A 108 -11.62 16.92 -5.80
N ARG A 109 -10.29 16.99 -5.87
CA ARG A 109 -9.44 17.68 -4.87
C ARG A 109 -9.73 19.18 -4.73
N ASN A 110 -10.38 19.79 -5.73
CA ASN A 110 -10.74 21.22 -5.74
C ASN A 110 -12.19 21.45 -5.29
N GLY A 111 -12.93 20.37 -4.96
CA GLY A 111 -14.33 20.42 -4.54
C GLY A 111 -15.32 20.44 -5.68
N ASN A 112 -14.89 20.32 -6.95
CA ASN A 112 -15.80 20.20 -8.08
C ASN A 112 -16.59 18.89 -8.02
N PRO A 113 -17.86 18.86 -8.44
CA PRO A 113 -18.61 17.63 -8.58
C PRO A 113 -17.97 16.77 -9.68
N ASP A 114 -17.93 15.47 -9.45
CA ASP A 114 -17.39 14.45 -10.33
C ASP A 114 -15.85 14.45 -10.46
N VAL A 115 -15.27 13.27 -10.32
CA VAL A 115 -13.84 13.06 -10.46
C VAL A 115 -13.50 12.82 -11.93
N THR A 116 -12.58 13.61 -12.48
CA THR A 116 -11.97 13.35 -13.78
C THR A 116 -10.83 12.35 -13.63
N LEU A 117 -11.07 11.09 -13.99
CA LEU A 117 -10.03 10.05 -13.89
C LEU A 117 -8.89 10.34 -14.86
N PHE A 118 -9.21 10.63 -16.12
CA PHE A 118 -8.29 11.15 -17.15
C PHE A 118 -9.05 11.98 -18.19
N ASN A 119 -8.32 12.79 -18.95
CA ASN A 119 -8.85 13.66 -19.99
C ASN A 119 -8.04 13.47 -21.29
N ARG A 120 -8.44 14.11 -22.37
CA ARG A 120 -8.00 13.95 -23.78
C ARG A 120 -6.52 13.64 -24.00
N ASN A 121 -5.63 14.30 -23.27
CA ASN A 121 -4.16 14.17 -23.47
C ASN A 121 -3.47 13.31 -22.41
N ASP A 122 -4.23 12.78 -21.46
CA ASP A 122 -3.67 11.99 -20.36
C ASP A 122 -3.54 10.52 -20.76
N GLN A 123 -4.48 10.02 -21.56
CA GLN A 123 -4.53 8.62 -21.97
C GLN A 123 -4.30 8.43 -23.47
N ASN A 124 -3.57 7.39 -23.81
CA ASN A 124 -3.44 6.88 -25.15
C ASN A 124 -3.64 5.36 -25.15
N LEU A 125 -4.60 4.88 -25.91
CA LEU A 125 -4.85 3.46 -26.13
C LEU A 125 -4.80 3.19 -27.63
N SER A 126 -4.03 2.20 -28.03
CA SER A 126 -3.85 1.82 -29.44
C SER A 126 -3.84 0.31 -29.58
N TYR A 127 -4.55 -0.18 -30.59
CA TYR A 127 -4.50 -1.57 -31.04
C TYR A 127 -3.68 -1.64 -32.33
N ILE A 128 -2.64 -2.48 -32.33
CA ILE A 128 -1.73 -2.60 -33.47
C ILE A 128 -1.89 -3.98 -34.08
N LEU A 129 -2.30 -4.01 -35.35
CA LEU A 129 -2.51 -5.20 -36.13
C LEU A 129 -1.42 -5.31 -37.21
N SER A 130 -0.60 -6.35 -37.17
CA SER A 130 0.46 -6.57 -38.16
C SER A 130 -0.10 -7.29 -39.40
N THR A 131 -0.10 -6.60 -40.54
CA THR A 131 -0.47 -7.17 -41.84
C THR A 131 0.78 -7.61 -42.61
N LYS A 132 0.60 -8.11 -43.84
CA LYS A 132 1.71 -8.52 -44.69
C LYS A 132 2.56 -7.36 -45.20
N GLU A 133 1.97 -6.19 -45.35
CA GLU A 133 2.59 -5.02 -46.00
C GLU A 133 2.91 -3.91 -44.99
N GLU A 134 1.98 -3.63 -44.08
CA GLU A 134 2.10 -2.53 -43.11
C GLU A 134 1.44 -2.87 -41.77
N ASN A 135 1.76 -2.11 -40.72
CA ASN A 135 1.07 -2.23 -39.44
C ASN A 135 -0.13 -1.28 -39.38
N ILE A 136 -1.26 -1.78 -38.99
CA ILE A 136 -2.48 -0.99 -38.74
C ILE A 136 -2.43 -0.53 -37.29
N ASP A 137 -2.16 0.76 -37.06
CA ASP A 137 -2.26 1.38 -35.74
C ASP A 137 -3.59 2.14 -35.64
N THR A 138 -4.48 1.68 -34.77
CA THR A 138 -5.83 2.25 -34.67
C THR A 138 -5.85 3.72 -34.31
N LYS A 139 -4.84 4.24 -33.58
CA LYS A 139 -4.80 5.65 -33.17
C LYS A 139 -4.72 6.62 -34.36
N GLU A 140 -4.23 6.17 -35.52
CA GLU A 140 -4.13 6.96 -36.75
C GLU A 140 -5.40 6.93 -37.58
N LEU A 141 -6.29 5.96 -37.32
CA LEU A 141 -7.49 5.74 -38.13
C LEU A 141 -8.67 6.61 -37.68
N TYR A 142 -9.47 7.05 -38.66
CA TYR A 142 -10.75 7.70 -38.41
C TYR A 142 -11.87 6.65 -38.56
N PHE A 143 -12.67 6.55 -37.52
CA PHE A 143 -13.82 5.66 -37.45
C PHE A 143 -15.12 6.46 -37.60
N GLN A 144 -16.10 5.88 -38.26
CA GLN A 144 -17.43 6.44 -38.35
C GLN A 144 -18.31 5.88 -37.23
N PRO A 145 -18.86 6.74 -36.34
CA PRO A 145 -19.78 6.28 -35.31
C PRO A 145 -21.16 5.94 -35.89
N SER A 146 -21.72 4.86 -35.40
CA SER A 146 -23.09 4.40 -35.74
C SER A 146 -23.72 3.76 -34.49
N ASN A 147 -25.02 3.49 -34.52
CA ASN A 147 -25.78 2.91 -33.41
C ASN A 147 -25.52 3.61 -32.07
N VAL A 148 -25.46 4.95 -32.11
CA VAL A 148 -25.17 5.77 -30.93
C VAL A 148 -26.41 5.85 -30.06
N THR A 149 -26.27 5.40 -28.81
CA THR A 149 -27.23 5.57 -27.72
C THR A 149 -26.54 6.15 -26.50
N ASP A 150 -27.25 6.33 -25.40
CA ASP A 150 -26.61 6.75 -24.14
C ASP A 150 -25.60 5.74 -23.60
N SER A 151 -25.73 4.45 -23.96
CA SER A 151 -24.90 3.36 -23.44
C SER A 151 -24.11 2.60 -24.50
N THR A 152 -24.38 2.79 -25.80
CA THR A 152 -23.72 2.03 -26.86
C THR A 152 -23.22 2.93 -27.98
N VAL A 153 -22.14 2.50 -28.65
CA VAL A 153 -21.66 3.07 -29.89
C VAL A 153 -20.86 2.01 -30.66
N THR A 154 -21.05 1.99 -31.99
CA THR A 154 -20.26 1.18 -32.94
C THR A 154 -19.38 2.12 -33.74
N PHE A 155 -18.08 1.92 -33.71
CA PHE A 155 -17.09 2.63 -34.54
C PHE A 155 -16.61 1.74 -35.66
N THR A 156 -16.72 2.22 -36.91
CA THR A 156 -16.31 1.46 -38.11
C THR A 156 -15.24 2.23 -38.88
N ALA A 157 -14.05 1.67 -39.02
CA ALA A 157 -13.04 2.15 -39.96
C ALA A 157 -13.19 1.40 -41.30
N GLN A 158 -13.50 2.15 -42.36
CA GLN A 158 -13.60 1.60 -43.71
C GLN A 158 -12.23 1.63 -44.36
N LEU A 159 -11.65 0.45 -44.62
CA LEU A 159 -10.43 0.27 -45.38
C LEU A 159 -10.74 0.16 -46.88
N GLN A 160 -9.73 -0.01 -47.74
CA GLN A 160 -9.92 -0.20 -49.16
C GLN A 160 -10.72 -1.48 -49.47
N GLY A 161 -11.65 -1.38 -50.39
CA GLY A 161 -12.58 -2.46 -50.77
C GLY A 161 -13.67 -2.68 -49.70
N ALA A 162 -14.07 -3.93 -49.51
CA ALA A 162 -15.10 -4.30 -48.53
C ALA A 162 -14.55 -4.58 -47.12
N LYS A 163 -13.30 -4.18 -46.83
CA LYS A 163 -12.61 -4.46 -45.56
C LYS A 163 -12.99 -3.43 -44.51
N LYS A 164 -13.30 -3.89 -43.30
CA LYS A 164 -13.70 -3.02 -42.17
C LYS A 164 -13.07 -3.50 -40.88
N LEU A 165 -12.66 -2.54 -40.04
CA LEU A 165 -12.38 -2.78 -38.63
C LEU A 165 -13.49 -2.17 -37.79
N VAL A 166 -14.15 -2.97 -36.97
CA VAL A 166 -15.32 -2.58 -36.18
C VAL A 166 -14.97 -2.67 -34.71
N ILE A 167 -15.23 -1.61 -33.94
CA ILE A 167 -15.07 -1.55 -32.50
C ILE A 167 -16.42 -1.17 -31.89
N ASN A 168 -16.98 -2.04 -31.06
CA ASN A 168 -18.22 -1.80 -30.35
C ASN A 168 -17.94 -1.48 -28.90
N TYR A 169 -18.65 -0.50 -28.37
CA TYR A 169 -18.63 -0.14 -26.95
C TYR A 169 -20.02 -0.26 -26.37
N GLN A 170 -20.11 -0.85 -25.19
CA GLN A 170 -21.34 -0.94 -24.39
C GLN A 170 -21.03 -0.58 -22.94
N LEU A 171 -21.48 0.60 -22.53
CA LEU A 171 -21.41 1.05 -21.14
C LEU A 171 -22.45 0.28 -20.32
N LYS A 172 -22.00 -0.48 -19.36
CA LYS A 172 -22.84 -1.23 -18.43
C LYS A 172 -23.10 -0.44 -17.16
N HIS A 173 -23.91 -1.01 -16.30
CA HIS A 173 -24.00 -0.56 -14.91
C HIS A 173 -22.69 -0.86 -14.16
N ASN A 174 -22.49 -0.25 -12.98
CA ASN A 174 -21.39 -0.58 -12.07
C ASN A 174 -19.98 -0.34 -12.61
N TYR A 175 -19.74 0.79 -13.30
CA TYR A 175 -18.43 1.26 -13.73
C TYR A 175 -17.75 0.43 -14.82
N LEU A 176 -18.47 -0.45 -15.52
CA LEU A 176 -17.95 -1.32 -16.57
C LEU A 176 -18.26 -0.82 -17.98
N LEU A 177 -17.27 -0.89 -18.87
CA LEU A 177 -17.39 -0.65 -20.31
C LEU A 177 -16.93 -1.88 -21.06
N HIS A 178 -17.87 -2.60 -21.68
CA HIS A 178 -17.56 -3.72 -22.56
C HIS A 178 -17.11 -3.22 -23.94
N THR A 179 -16.06 -3.83 -24.47
CA THR A 179 -15.48 -3.48 -25.77
C THR A 179 -15.24 -4.75 -26.58
N SER A 180 -15.65 -4.75 -27.84
CA SER A 180 -15.35 -5.84 -28.78
C SER A 180 -14.76 -5.30 -30.09
N ILE A 181 -13.69 -5.94 -30.57
CA ILE A 181 -12.95 -5.57 -31.77
C ILE A 181 -13.06 -6.71 -32.76
N GLN A 182 -13.49 -6.41 -33.99
CA GLN A 182 -13.72 -7.39 -35.04
C GLN A 182 -13.21 -6.89 -36.39
N ALA A 183 -12.40 -7.72 -37.05
CA ALA A 183 -12.03 -7.52 -38.43
C ALA A 183 -13.11 -8.13 -39.36
N GLN A 184 -13.56 -7.42 -40.37
CA GLN A 184 -14.52 -7.90 -41.35
C GLN A 184 -13.94 -7.81 -42.76
N GLY A 185 -13.92 -8.93 -43.49
CA GLY A 185 -13.37 -9.01 -44.83
C GLY A 185 -11.85 -8.80 -44.93
N MET A 186 -11.13 -8.87 -43.80
CA MET A 186 -9.71 -8.53 -43.71
C MET A 186 -8.77 -9.74 -43.74
N ASN A 187 -9.27 -10.96 -43.81
CA ASN A 187 -8.48 -12.20 -43.75
C ASN A 187 -7.35 -12.28 -44.80
N THR A 188 -7.49 -11.63 -45.93
CA THR A 188 -6.51 -11.67 -47.03
C THR A 188 -5.27 -10.80 -46.79
N ILE A 189 -5.37 -9.76 -45.95
CA ILE A 189 -4.27 -8.84 -45.68
C ILE A 189 -3.34 -9.33 -44.56
N PHE A 190 -3.80 -10.23 -43.71
CA PHE A 190 -3.00 -10.82 -42.65
C PHE A 190 -2.17 -12.01 -43.13
N ALA A 191 -1.06 -12.26 -42.46
CA ALA A 191 -0.30 -13.47 -42.65
C ALA A 191 -1.12 -14.71 -42.17
N PRO A 192 -0.90 -15.92 -42.76
CA PRO A 192 -1.70 -17.09 -42.43
C PRO A 192 -1.70 -17.48 -40.95
N ASN A 193 -0.63 -17.14 -40.22
CA ASN A 193 -0.44 -17.48 -38.80
C ASN A 193 -0.75 -16.32 -37.84
N THR A 194 -1.34 -15.22 -38.34
CA THR A 194 -1.71 -14.09 -37.47
C THR A 194 -2.86 -14.52 -36.56
N ASN A 195 -2.60 -14.51 -35.25
CA ASN A 195 -3.57 -14.89 -34.22
C ASN A 195 -3.50 -13.97 -32.99
N SER A 196 -2.78 -12.86 -33.10
CA SER A 196 -2.61 -11.90 -32.01
C SER A 196 -2.50 -10.47 -32.50
N MET A 197 -2.82 -9.52 -31.65
CA MET A 197 -2.58 -8.09 -31.84
C MET A 197 -1.84 -7.52 -30.63
N ASP A 198 -1.10 -6.46 -30.87
CA ASP A 198 -0.45 -5.70 -29.80
C ASP A 198 -1.40 -4.62 -29.28
N VAL A 199 -1.36 -4.39 -27.97
CA VAL A 199 -2.12 -3.34 -27.28
C VAL A 199 -1.14 -2.44 -26.57
N VAL A 200 -1.13 -1.16 -26.88
CA VAL A 200 -0.33 -0.15 -26.18
C VAL A 200 -1.27 0.76 -25.42
N TRP A 201 -1.14 0.74 -24.09
CA TRP A 201 -1.96 1.55 -23.21
C TRP A 201 -1.07 2.45 -22.34
N GLN A 202 -1.32 3.74 -22.40
CA GLN A 202 -0.58 4.76 -21.66
C GLN A 202 -1.54 5.65 -20.91
N ASP A 203 -1.17 6.05 -19.69
CA ASP A 203 -1.96 6.97 -18.87
C ASP A 203 -1.06 7.85 -18.01
N LYS A 204 -1.36 9.15 -18.01
CA LYS A 204 -0.83 10.09 -17.03
C LYS A 204 -1.76 10.13 -15.84
N CYS A 205 -1.42 9.40 -14.80
CA CYS A 205 -2.22 9.25 -13.61
C CYS A 205 -2.40 10.61 -12.90
N ARG A 206 -3.62 11.15 -12.92
CA ARG A 206 -3.94 12.45 -12.32
C ARG A 206 -3.91 12.38 -10.80
N GLN A 207 -3.38 13.43 -10.19
CA GLN A 207 -3.53 13.65 -8.75
C GLN A 207 -4.98 13.99 -8.41
N GLN A 208 -5.64 13.17 -7.57
CA GLN A 208 -7.04 13.33 -7.14
C GLN A 208 -7.17 13.85 -5.71
N GLU A 209 -6.10 13.73 -4.89
CA GLU A 209 -6.10 14.10 -3.49
C GLU A 209 -5.18 15.31 -3.23
N LYS A 210 -5.40 16.02 -2.10
CA LYS A 210 -4.56 17.18 -1.73
C LYS A 210 -3.11 16.77 -1.47
N GLY A 211 -2.90 15.65 -0.77
CA GLY A 211 -1.61 15.18 -0.35
C GLY A 211 -0.87 14.41 -1.42
N PHE A 212 -0.03 15.07 -2.22
CA PHE A 212 0.75 14.43 -3.30
C PHE A 212 1.59 13.24 -2.81
N THR A 213 2.41 13.43 -1.77
CA THR A 213 3.34 12.41 -1.26
C THR A 213 2.59 11.14 -0.82
N PHE A 214 1.45 11.35 -0.17
CA PHE A 214 0.64 10.28 0.36
C PHE A 214 -0.11 9.52 -0.74
N GLU A 215 -0.78 10.24 -1.66
CA GLU A 215 -1.48 9.63 -2.79
C GLU A 215 -0.51 8.89 -3.73
N ASN A 216 0.65 9.51 -4.04
CA ASN A 216 1.66 8.91 -4.89
C ASN A 216 2.19 7.57 -4.36
N ARG A 217 2.25 7.39 -3.04
CA ARG A 217 2.63 6.13 -2.39
C ARG A 217 1.69 4.97 -2.71
N TYR A 218 0.40 5.24 -2.90
CA TYR A 218 -0.61 4.23 -3.23
C TYR A 218 -0.91 4.13 -4.72
N SER A 219 -0.24 4.96 -5.53
CA SER A 219 -0.41 4.97 -6.98
C SER A 219 0.55 3.98 -7.64
N THR A 220 -0.01 2.92 -8.23
CA THR A 220 0.76 1.79 -8.78
C THR A 220 0.18 1.30 -10.10
N LEU A 221 1.05 0.81 -10.99
CA LEU A 221 0.65 -0.07 -12.07
C LEU A 221 0.53 -1.47 -11.48
N THR A 222 -0.69 -1.98 -11.40
CA THR A 222 -1.02 -3.27 -10.78
C THR A 222 -1.50 -4.24 -11.84
N TYR A 223 -1.19 -5.52 -11.70
CA TYR A 223 -1.60 -6.56 -12.64
C TYR A 223 -1.97 -7.86 -11.93
N HIS A 224 -2.82 -8.66 -12.57
CA HIS A 224 -3.20 -9.99 -12.10
C HIS A 224 -2.74 -11.05 -13.09
N LYS A 225 -2.12 -12.09 -12.58
CA LYS A 225 -1.64 -13.23 -13.37
C LYS A 225 -2.78 -14.22 -13.61
N ALA A 226 -2.85 -14.77 -14.79
CA ALA A 226 -3.90 -15.72 -15.18
C ALA A 226 -3.89 -17.04 -14.39
N ASP A 227 -2.74 -17.39 -13.80
CA ASP A 227 -2.57 -18.55 -12.91
C ASP A 227 -2.82 -18.21 -11.42
N GLY A 228 -3.20 -16.96 -11.14
CA GLY A 228 -3.54 -16.42 -9.84
C GLY A 228 -2.42 -15.60 -9.20
N GLY A 229 -2.84 -14.58 -8.48
CA GLY A 229 -1.94 -13.67 -7.79
C GLY A 229 -1.91 -12.28 -8.43
N THR A 230 -2.03 -11.28 -7.57
CA THR A 230 -1.95 -9.86 -7.94
C THR A 230 -0.63 -9.31 -7.47
N ASP A 231 0.06 -8.60 -8.36
CA ASP A 231 1.32 -7.94 -8.09
C ASP A 231 1.30 -6.51 -8.67
N TYR A 232 2.31 -5.70 -8.37
CA TYR A 232 2.39 -4.33 -8.84
C TYR A 232 3.85 -3.91 -9.02
N LEU A 233 4.11 -2.96 -9.92
CA LEU A 233 5.42 -2.34 -10.03
C LEU A 233 5.74 -1.60 -8.74
N SER A 234 7.00 -1.65 -8.32
CA SER A 234 7.47 -1.02 -7.09
C SER A 234 7.03 0.45 -6.98
N GLU A 235 6.77 0.90 -5.75
CA GLU A 235 6.41 2.29 -5.44
C GLU A 235 7.60 3.26 -5.54
N SER A 236 8.69 2.88 -6.22
CA SER A 236 9.94 3.64 -6.32
C SER A 236 9.73 5.07 -6.80
N SER A 237 10.64 5.96 -6.38
CA SER A 237 10.78 7.31 -6.90
C SER A 237 11.54 7.39 -8.24
N GLU A 238 11.92 6.24 -8.79
CA GLU A 238 12.66 6.13 -10.04
C GLU A 238 11.80 5.46 -11.12
N LYS A 239 12.19 5.66 -12.39
CA LYS A 239 11.59 4.96 -13.52
C LYS A 239 11.79 3.46 -13.36
N ILE A 240 10.71 2.69 -13.55
CA ILE A 240 10.74 1.23 -13.57
C ILE A 240 10.23 0.74 -14.92
N ASP A 241 10.99 -0.14 -15.54
CA ASP A 241 10.61 -0.93 -16.70
C ASP A 241 10.71 -2.39 -16.30
N GLU A 242 9.59 -3.11 -16.36
CA GLU A 242 9.53 -4.53 -15.96
C GLU A 242 8.89 -5.37 -17.06
N LYS A 243 9.48 -6.54 -17.32
CA LYS A 243 8.95 -7.54 -18.24
C LYS A 243 8.30 -8.65 -17.45
N ILE A 244 6.99 -8.86 -17.65
CA ILE A 244 6.22 -9.88 -16.95
C ILE A 244 6.16 -11.12 -17.82
N GLU A 245 6.74 -12.22 -17.34
CA GLU A 245 6.82 -13.49 -18.08
C GLU A 245 5.52 -14.29 -18.05
N ASP A 246 4.65 -14.01 -17.07
CA ASP A 246 3.36 -14.68 -16.90
C ASP A 246 2.31 -14.11 -17.86
N LYS A 247 1.25 -14.89 -18.14
CA LYS A 247 0.03 -14.38 -18.75
C LYS A 247 -0.74 -13.55 -17.75
N LEU A 248 -1.43 -12.50 -18.21
CA LEU A 248 -2.17 -11.60 -17.36
C LEU A 248 -3.67 -11.60 -17.71
N ASP A 249 -4.51 -11.62 -16.68
CA ASP A 249 -5.96 -11.45 -16.81
C ASP A 249 -6.33 -9.98 -16.99
N TRP A 250 -5.71 -9.11 -16.18
CA TRP A 250 -5.96 -7.68 -16.23
C TRP A 250 -4.75 -6.86 -15.78
N ILE A 251 -4.78 -5.61 -16.20
CA ILE A 251 -3.83 -4.56 -15.82
C ILE A 251 -4.62 -3.34 -15.33
N ALA A 252 -4.12 -2.67 -14.30
CA ALA A 252 -4.73 -1.49 -13.70
C ALA A 252 -3.73 -0.33 -13.56
N PHE A 253 -4.12 0.83 -14.00
CA PHE A 253 -3.52 2.11 -13.67
C PHE A 253 -4.30 2.69 -12.50
N LYS A 254 -3.65 2.77 -11.37
CA LYS A 254 -4.29 3.01 -10.09
C LYS A 254 -3.68 4.22 -9.40
N ASN A 255 -4.54 5.11 -8.88
CA ASN A 255 -4.19 6.02 -7.78
C ASN A 255 -4.72 5.47 -6.43
N GLN A 256 -4.74 6.28 -5.39
CA GLN A 256 -5.18 5.82 -4.07
C GLN A 256 -6.62 5.29 -4.08
N PHE A 257 -7.57 6.08 -4.60
CA PHE A 257 -9.00 5.80 -4.48
C PHE A 257 -9.70 5.42 -5.79
N PHE A 258 -9.05 5.53 -6.94
CA PHE A 258 -9.65 5.23 -8.24
C PHE A 258 -8.70 4.41 -9.11
N SER A 259 -9.28 3.64 -10.02
CA SER A 259 -8.53 2.83 -10.98
C SER A 259 -9.16 2.84 -12.35
N ALA A 260 -8.28 2.79 -13.37
CA ALA A 260 -8.62 2.37 -14.72
C ALA A 260 -8.06 0.95 -14.90
N VAL A 261 -8.91 -0.03 -15.18
CA VAL A 261 -8.53 -1.45 -15.33
C VAL A 261 -8.93 -1.93 -16.72
N MET A 262 -8.05 -2.66 -17.38
CA MET A 262 -8.32 -3.37 -18.63
C MET A 262 -8.25 -4.88 -18.38
N ILE A 263 -9.36 -5.57 -18.57
CA ILE A 263 -9.52 -7.01 -18.40
C ILE A 263 -9.66 -7.65 -19.77
N ALA A 264 -8.82 -8.63 -20.10
CA ALA A 264 -8.90 -9.35 -21.35
C ALA A 264 -9.68 -10.66 -21.21
N LYS A 265 -10.57 -10.95 -22.14
CA LYS A 265 -11.30 -12.22 -22.18
C LYS A 265 -10.36 -13.41 -22.41
N ASP A 266 -9.49 -13.31 -23.38
CA ASP A 266 -8.56 -14.37 -23.80
C ASP A 266 -7.13 -14.17 -23.25
N ASP A 267 -6.99 -13.50 -22.10
CA ASP A 267 -5.75 -13.14 -21.44
C ASP A 267 -4.78 -12.29 -22.29
N PHE A 268 -3.91 -11.56 -21.61
CA PHE A 268 -2.71 -11.02 -22.23
C PHE A 268 -1.63 -12.09 -22.24
N GLN A 269 -0.95 -12.21 -23.36
CA GLN A 269 0.13 -13.19 -23.53
C GLN A 269 1.33 -12.83 -22.66
N SER A 270 2.18 -13.82 -22.38
CA SER A 270 3.45 -13.66 -21.68
C SER A 270 4.33 -12.59 -22.33
N ASN A 271 5.26 -12.04 -21.53
CA ASN A 271 6.20 -11.00 -21.91
C ASN A 271 5.58 -9.60 -22.08
N ALA A 272 4.57 -9.27 -21.29
CA ALA A 272 4.08 -7.90 -21.17
C ALA A 272 5.21 -6.97 -20.68
N LEU A 273 5.33 -5.78 -21.27
CA LEU A 273 6.28 -4.75 -20.85
C LEU A 273 5.51 -3.65 -20.14
N LEU A 274 5.84 -3.43 -18.87
CA LEU A 274 5.17 -2.48 -18.01
C LEU A 274 6.16 -1.40 -17.56
N THR A 275 5.77 -0.14 -17.69
CA THR A 275 6.60 1.01 -17.33
C THR A 275 5.85 1.93 -16.37
N SER A 276 6.54 2.41 -15.34
CA SER A 276 6.06 3.44 -14.42
C SER A 276 7.10 4.52 -14.25
N ILE A 277 6.73 5.78 -14.52
CA ILE A 277 7.62 6.95 -14.42
C ILE A 277 7.00 7.93 -13.42
N PRO A 278 7.64 8.17 -12.25
CA PRO A 278 7.14 9.12 -11.27
C PRO A 278 7.17 10.55 -11.81
N GLN A 279 6.17 11.35 -11.40
CA GLN A 279 6.06 12.76 -11.73
C GLN A 279 6.40 13.64 -10.53
N GLU A 280 6.76 14.90 -10.79
CA GLU A 280 7.12 15.85 -9.74
C GLU A 280 5.89 16.43 -9.03
N LYS A 281 6.05 16.75 -7.73
CA LYS A 281 5.03 17.45 -6.95
C LYS A 281 4.71 18.79 -7.60
N GLY A 282 3.42 19.07 -7.82
CA GLY A 282 2.95 20.29 -8.47
C GLY A 282 2.68 20.16 -9.97
N SER A 283 3.08 19.06 -10.62
CA SER A 283 2.74 18.78 -12.03
C SER A 283 1.24 18.55 -12.27
N GLY A 284 0.49 18.18 -11.20
CA GLY A 284 -0.90 17.74 -11.29
C GLY A 284 -1.06 16.25 -11.61
N TYR A 285 0.04 15.55 -11.79
CA TYR A 285 0.11 14.11 -12.08
C TYR A 285 0.98 13.40 -11.04
N LEU A 286 0.74 12.11 -10.86
CA LEU A 286 1.46 11.25 -9.91
C LEU A 286 2.53 10.44 -10.62
N LYS A 287 2.13 9.76 -11.70
CA LYS A 287 2.98 8.87 -12.49
C LYS A 287 2.51 8.82 -13.94
N ASP A 288 3.44 8.54 -14.85
CA ASP A 288 3.13 8.12 -16.21
C ASP A 288 3.25 6.60 -16.29
N TYR A 289 2.18 5.94 -16.69
CA TYR A 289 2.13 4.50 -16.88
C TYR A 289 2.11 4.13 -18.37
N GLU A 290 2.81 3.06 -18.72
CA GLU A 290 2.73 2.44 -20.03
C GLU A 290 2.65 0.91 -19.88
N ALA A 291 1.74 0.29 -20.64
CA ALA A 291 1.64 -1.15 -20.77
C ALA A 291 1.66 -1.53 -22.26
N LYS A 292 2.63 -2.36 -22.66
CA LYS A 292 2.72 -2.98 -23.97
C LYS A 292 2.39 -4.44 -23.82
N LEU A 293 1.26 -4.83 -24.40
CA LEU A 293 0.60 -6.11 -24.21
C LEU A 293 0.36 -6.78 -25.55
N LYS A 294 0.16 -8.08 -25.51
CA LYS A 294 -0.26 -8.86 -26.66
C LYS A 294 -1.45 -9.73 -26.28
N THR A 295 -2.49 -9.79 -27.12
CA THR A 295 -3.67 -10.61 -26.85
C THR A 295 -4.14 -11.31 -28.11
N PHE A 296 -5.11 -12.21 -27.96
CA PHE A 296 -5.72 -12.95 -29.06
C PHE A 296 -6.40 -12.01 -30.08
N PHE A 297 -6.27 -12.33 -31.35
CA PHE A 297 -6.98 -11.67 -32.46
C PHE A 297 -7.31 -12.69 -33.55
N ASP A 298 -8.56 -12.69 -34.01
CA ASP A 298 -8.99 -13.53 -35.12
C ASP A 298 -9.08 -12.71 -36.41
N PRO A 299 -8.14 -12.89 -37.37
CA PRO A 299 -8.12 -12.17 -38.64
C PRO A 299 -9.29 -12.54 -39.55
N THR A 300 -9.97 -13.68 -39.31
CA THR A 300 -11.15 -14.08 -40.07
C THR A 300 -12.41 -13.32 -39.68
N GLY A 301 -12.38 -12.68 -38.50
CA GLY A 301 -13.50 -11.93 -37.97
C GLY A 301 -14.66 -12.77 -37.45
N LYS A 302 -14.48 -14.08 -37.27
CA LYS A 302 -15.52 -14.95 -36.70
C LYS A 302 -15.62 -14.79 -35.19
N LYS A 303 -14.48 -14.63 -34.52
CA LYS A 303 -14.41 -14.44 -33.08
C LYS A 303 -13.91 -13.02 -32.78
N PRO A 304 -14.69 -12.16 -32.08
CA PRO A 304 -14.22 -10.84 -31.67
C PRO A 304 -13.17 -10.97 -30.57
N THR A 305 -12.25 -10.00 -30.52
CA THR A 305 -11.40 -9.76 -29.34
C THR A 305 -12.18 -8.90 -28.38
N GLU A 306 -12.33 -9.34 -27.14
CA GLU A 306 -13.18 -8.67 -26.15
C GLU A 306 -12.37 -8.23 -24.92
N PHE A 307 -12.67 -7.00 -24.46
CA PHE A 307 -12.17 -6.43 -23.23
C PHE A 307 -13.31 -5.91 -22.37
N GLU A 308 -13.09 -5.91 -21.09
CA GLU A 308 -13.91 -5.17 -20.14
C GLU A 308 -13.04 -4.11 -19.46
N PHE A 309 -13.44 -2.84 -19.54
CA PHE A 309 -12.79 -1.78 -18.80
C PHE A 309 -13.58 -1.47 -17.54
N TYR A 310 -12.87 -1.33 -16.42
CA TYR A 310 -13.43 -0.79 -15.21
C TYR A 310 -12.85 0.61 -14.98
N TYR A 311 -13.71 1.59 -14.80
CA TYR A 311 -13.34 2.96 -14.44
C TYR A 311 -14.09 3.34 -13.18
N GLY A 312 -13.47 3.24 -12.01
CA GLY A 312 -14.24 3.42 -10.78
C GLY A 312 -13.42 3.50 -9.51
N PRO A 313 -14.14 3.58 -8.38
CA PRO A 313 -13.54 3.71 -7.06
C PRO A 313 -12.92 2.39 -6.59
N ASN A 314 -11.83 2.49 -5.82
CA ASN A 314 -11.17 1.37 -5.17
C ASN A 314 -11.92 1.01 -3.87
N ASP A 315 -13.18 0.58 -4.01
CA ASP A 315 -14.00 0.07 -2.92
C ASP A 315 -13.92 -1.45 -2.87
N PHE A 316 -13.59 -2.01 -1.70
CA PHE A 316 -13.36 -3.45 -1.56
C PHE A 316 -14.58 -4.29 -1.92
N ARG A 317 -15.78 -3.89 -1.45
CA ARG A 317 -17.02 -4.65 -1.71
C ARG A 317 -17.50 -4.48 -3.13
N LEU A 318 -17.40 -3.27 -3.66
CA LEU A 318 -17.75 -3.01 -5.05
C LEU A 318 -16.87 -3.80 -6.01
N LEU A 319 -15.55 -3.80 -5.79
CA LEU A 319 -14.60 -4.55 -6.62
C LEU A 319 -14.79 -6.07 -6.51
N GLN A 320 -15.18 -6.59 -5.34
CA GLN A 320 -15.54 -7.99 -5.16
C GLN A 320 -16.79 -8.36 -5.98
N ASN A 321 -17.79 -7.47 -6.02
CA ASN A 321 -19.05 -7.70 -6.73
C ASN A 321 -18.97 -7.38 -8.23
N VAL A 322 -17.95 -6.64 -8.69
CA VAL A 322 -17.76 -6.31 -10.11
C VAL A 322 -17.50 -7.56 -10.93
N GLU A 323 -16.83 -8.55 -10.37
CA GLU A 323 -16.52 -9.82 -11.04
C GLU A 323 -17.79 -10.53 -11.57
N ASP A 324 -18.90 -10.44 -10.82
CA ASP A 324 -20.18 -11.04 -11.21
C ASP A 324 -20.83 -10.34 -12.41
N ASN A 325 -20.39 -9.13 -12.76
CA ASN A 325 -20.96 -8.29 -13.81
C ASN A 325 -20.09 -8.21 -15.07
N VAL A 326 -18.91 -8.82 -15.07
CA VAL A 326 -18.04 -8.92 -16.24
C VAL A 326 -18.68 -9.83 -17.29
N SER A 327 -18.59 -9.46 -18.58
CA SER A 327 -19.25 -10.17 -19.69
C SER A 327 -18.78 -11.60 -19.90
N PHE A 328 -17.58 -11.93 -19.44
CA PHE A 328 -16.99 -13.26 -19.55
C PHE A 328 -16.89 -13.93 -18.19
N THR A 329 -17.46 -15.12 -18.10
CA THR A 329 -17.54 -15.91 -16.89
C THR A 329 -16.36 -16.87 -16.73
N GLY A 330 -16.09 -17.29 -15.51
CA GLY A 330 -15.14 -18.38 -15.21
C GLY A 330 -13.72 -17.95 -14.86
N LYS A 331 -13.46 -16.65 -14.68
CA LYS A 331 -12.21 -16.13 -14.20
C LYS A 331 -12.33 -15.67 -12.74
N ASP A 332 -11.36 -16.03 -11.90
CA ASP A 332 -11.19 -15.46 -10.54
C ASP A 332 -10.30 -14.21 -10.67
N LEU A 333 -10.90 -13.06 -10.90
CA LEU A 333 -10.19 -11.82 -11.19
C LEU A 333 -9.58 -11.18 -9.96
N GLN A 334 -10.10 -11.47 -8.76
CA GLN A 334 -9.64 -10.92 -7.48
C GLN A 334 -9.44 -9.40 -7.48
N MET A 335 -10.33 -8.66 -8.14
CA MET A 335 -10.22 -7.20 -8.31
C MET A 335 -10.20 -6.43 -6.99
N GLN A 336 -10.76 -6.97 -5.91
CA GLN A 336 -10.67 -6.41 -4.56
C GLN A 336 -9.21 -6.28 -4.05
N ARG A 337 -8.24 -6.92 -4.70
CA ARG A 337 -6.81 -6.76 -4.40
C ARG A 337 -6.24 -5.41 -4.84
N LEU A 338 -6.96 -4.66 -5.66
CA LEU A 338 -6.65 -3.25 -5.93
C LEU A 338 -6.69 -2.39 -4.65
N VAL A 339 -7.50 -2.78 -3.65
CA VAL A 339 -7.46 -2.15 -2.33
C VAL A 339 -6.29 -2.72 -1.53
N TYR A 340 -5.30 -1.89 -1.25
CA TYR A 340 -4.12 -2.31 -0.50
C TYR A 340 -4.44 -2.49 0.99
N LEU A 341 -4.45 -3.73 1.45
CA LEU A 341 -4.74 -4.12 2.85
C LEU A 341 -3.49 -4.59 3.61
N GLY A 342 -2.30 -4.36 3.06
CA GLY A 342 -1.02 -4.77 3.65
C GLY A 342 -0.60 -6.19 3.29
N TRP A 343 0.51 -6.62 3.88
CA TRP A 343 1.09 -7.96 3.71
C TRP A 343 0.13 -9.06 4.18
N PRO A 344 0.35 -10.33 3.79
CA PRO A 344 -0.60 -11.42 4.00
C PRO A 344 -1.15 -11.51 5.43
N LEU A 345 -0.31 -11.37 6.46
CA LEU A 345 -0.72 -11.41 7.86
C LEU A 345 -1.72 -10.28 8.20
N PHE A 346 -1.41 -9.05 7.79
CA PHE A 346 -2.24 -7.87 8.08
C PHE A 346 -3.50 -7.86 7.22
N ARG A 347 -3.38 -8.35 5.98
CA ARG A 347 -4.52 -8.56 5.07
C ARG A 347 -5.56 -9.52 5.65
N ILE A 348 -5.14 -10.60 6.33
CA ILE A 348 -6.06 -11.52 7.02
C ILE A 348 -6.85 -10.77 8.08
N ILE A 349 -6.20 -9.97 8.94
CA ILE A 349 -6.87 -9.18 9.98
C ILE A 349 -7.87 -8.21 9.33
N ASN A 350 -7.45 -7.48 8.31
CA ASN A 350 -8.31 -6.50 7.64
C ASN A 350 -9.47 -7.18 6.91
N ARG A 351 -9.23 -8.24 6.14
CA ARG A 351 -10.25 -8.93 5.34
C ARG A 351 -11.30 -9.63 6.21
N TRP A 352 -10.89 -10.31 7.29
CA TRP A 352 -11.79 -11.16 8.08
C TRP A 352 -12.36 -10.48 9.33
N PHE A 353 -11.80 -9.37 9.75
CA PHE A 353 -12.28 -8.65 10.93
C PHE A 353 -12.57 -7.18 10.63
N THR A 354 -11.56 -6.38 10.22
CA THR A 354 -11.70 -4.92 10.15
C THR A 354 -12.79 -4.49 9.17
N ILE A 355 -12.81 -5.05 7.94
CA ILE A 355 -13.80 -4.71 6.91
C ILE A 355 -15.21 -5.07 7.37
N TYR A 356 -15.44 -6.25 7.97
CA TYR A 356 -16.78 -6.63 8.43
C TYR A 356 -17.31 -5.71 9.52
N VAL A 357 -16.45 -5.36 10.49
CA VAL A 357 -16.82 -4.42 11.56
C VAL A 357 -17.08 -3.03 10.97
N PHE A 358 -16.23 -2.58 10.06
CA PHE A 358 -16.35 -1.29 9.39
C PHE A 358 -17.65 -1.22 8.58
N ASP A 359 -17.94 -2.21 7.74
CA ASP A 359 -19.17 -2.30 6.94
C ASP A 359 -20.41 -2.30 7.83
N PHE A 360 -20.40 -3.07 8.93
CA PHE A 360 -21.50 -3.11 9.89
C PHE A 360 -21.75 -1.73 10.52
N LEU A 361 -20.69 -1.04 10.97
CA LEU A 361 -20.83 0.29 11.57
C LEU A 361 -21.26 1.33 10.54
N THR A 362 -20.73 1.25 9.32
CA THR A 362 -21.10 2.15 8.21
C THR A 362 -22.56 1.97 7.80
N SER A 363 -23.09 0.73 7.82
CA SER A 363 -24.50 0.45 7.49
C SER A 363 -25.49 1.11 8.45
N MET A 364 -25.04 1.55 9.63
CA MET A 364 -25.86 2.29 10.60
C MET A 364 -25.98 3.79 10.26
N ASN A 365 -25.44 4.25 9.11
CA ASN A 365 -25.45 5.65 8.66
C ASN A 365 -24.88 6.65 9.69
N MET A 366 -23.88 6.23 10.45
CA MET A 366 -23.18 7.08 11.41
C MET A 366 -22.08 7.91 10.72
N ASN A 367 -21.75 9.06 11.29
CA ASN A 367 -20.60 9.83 10.85
C ASN A 367 -19.31 8.99 10.94
N MET A 368 -18.46 9.07 9.91
CA MET A 368 -17.26 8.21 9.79
C MET A 368 -16.24 8.43 10.91
N GLY A 369 -16.16 9.60 11.50
CA GLY A 369 -15.35 9.84 12.69
C GLY A 369 -15.83 9.06 13.91
N ILE A 370 -17.15 8.90 14.08
CA ILE A 370 -17.73 8.04 15.13
C ILE A 370 -17.42 6.58 14.83
N VAL A 371 -17.50 6.15 13.57
CA VAL A 371 -17.13 4.80 13.16
C VAL A 371 -15.68 4.50 13.54
N LEU A 372 -14.75 5.43 13.31
CA LEU A 372 -13.33 5.28 13.71
C LEU A 372 -13.16 5.17 15.23
N ILE A 373 -13.93 5.92 16.03
CA ILE A 373 -13.91 5.81 17.49
C ILE A 373 -14.42 4.44 17.93
N LEU A 374 -15.55 3.99 17.38
CA LEU A 374 -16.19 2.71 17.75
C LEU A 374 -15.32 1.50 17.38
N ILE A 375 -14.72 1.50 16.18
CA ILE A 375 -13.80 0.42 15.79
C ILE A 375 -12.57 0.39 16.69
N THR A 376 -12.05 1.59 17.06
CA THR A 376 -10.93 1.70 18.00
C THR A 376 -11.31 1.12 19.36
N LEU A 377 -12.49 1.48 19.89
CA LEU A 377 -12.99 0.99 21.17
C LEU A 377 -13.19 -0.52 21.15
N LEU A 378 -13.78 -1.05 20.07
CA LEU A 378 -13.99 -2.50 19.90
C LEU A 378 -12.66 -3.27 19.90
N LEU A 379 -11.65 -2.77 19.16
CA LEU A 379 -10.30 -3.36 19.15
C LEU A 379 -9.65 -3.31 20.54
N LYS A 380 -9.85 -2.22 21.31
CA LYS A 380 -9.37 -2.13 22.69
C LYS A 380 -10.09 -3.09 23.64
N LEU A 381 -11.39 -3.27 23.49
CA LEU A 381 -12.16 -4.25 24.26
C LEU A 381 -11.71 -5.69 23.97
N LEU A 382 -11.47 -6.01 22.70
CA LEU A 382 -10.96 -7.33 22.28
C LEU A 382 -9.58 -7.63 22.86
N THR A 383 -8.71 -6.63 22.91
CA THR A 383 -7.34 -6.78 23.43
C THR A 383 -7.25 -6.60 24.95
N TYR A 384 -8.29 -6.06 25.61
CA TYR A 384 -8.30 -5.74 27.03
C TYR A 384 -7.89 -6.89 27.97
N PRO A 385 -8.37 -8.15 27.79
CA PRO A 385 -7.97 -9.27 28.67
C PRO A 385 -6.46 -9.50 28.67
N LEU A 386 -5.83 -9.36 27.49
CA LEU A 386 -4.38 -9.53 27.31
C LEU A 386 -3.60 -8.36 27.91
N VAL A 387 -4.08 -7.13 27.68
CA VAL A 387 -3.51 -5.90 28.28
C VAL A 387 -3.59 -5.97 29.80
N LYS A 388 -4.74 -6.36 30.36
CA LYS A 388 -4.91 -6.55 31.81
C LYS A 388 -3.94 -7.60 32.38
N LYS A 389 -3.81 -8.76 31.71
CA LYS A 389 -2.88 -9.82 32.15
C LYS A 389 -1.43 -9.35 32.17
N SER A 390 -1.00 -8.62 31.17
CA SER A 390 0.33 -8.05 31.09
C SER A 390 0.55 -6.95 32.13
N TYR A 391 -0.41 -6.02 32.28
CA TYR A 391 -0.37 -4.99 33.31
C TYR A 391 -0.21 -5.62 34.71
N MET A 392 -1.00 -6.66 35.02
CA MET A 392 -0.90 -7.38 36.29
C MET A 392 0.47 -8.05 36.48
N SER A 393 1.11 -8.55 35.43
CA SER A 393 2.47 -9.05 35.51
C SER A 393 3.47 -7.95 35.82
N SER A 394 3.35 -6.80 35.19
CA SER A 394 4.16 -5.62 35.48
C SER A 394 3.94 -5.11 36.91
N ALA A 395 2.69 -5.11 37.39
CA ALA A 395 2.37 -4.74 38.77
C ALA A 395 3.02 -5.69 39.80
N LYS A 396 3.02 -7.01 39.52
CA LYS A 396 3.70 -8.00 40.37
C LYS A 396 5.21 -7.74 40.45
N MET A 397 5.84 -7.43 39.31
CA MET A 397 7.27 -7.07 39.32
C MET A 397 7.55 -5.81 40.16
N ARG A 398 6.66 -4.81 40.08
CA ARG A 398 6.76 -3.58 40.88
C ARG A 398 6.72 -3.86 42.37
N VAL A 399 5.74 -4.63 42.86
CA VAL A 399 5.59 -4.91 44.30
C VAL A 399 6.66 -5.84 44.84
N LEU A 400 7.31 -6.66 44.00
CA LEU A 400 8.42 -7.52 44.36
C LEU A 400 9.78 -6.79 44.40
N LYS A 401 9.87 -5.57 43.87
CA LYS A 401 11.11 -4.82 43.74
C LYS A 401 11.92 -4.73 45.06
N PRO A 402 11.35 -4.34 46.25
CA PRO A 402 12.10 -4.25 47.48
C PRO A 402 12.73 -5.59 47.89
N ARG A 403 12.00 -6.70 47.71
CA ARG A 403 12.49 -8.05 48.04
C ARG A 403 13.61 -8.52 47.13
N LEU A 404 13.52 -8.17 45.85
CA LEU A 404 14.57 -8.46 44.88
C LEU A 404 15.84 -7.65 45.14
N GLU A 405 15.69 -6.39 45.53
CA GLU A 405 16.84 -5.54 45.97
C GLU A 405 17.55 -6.13 47.17
N GLU A 406 16.80 -6.59 48.16
CA GLU A 406 17.35 -7.27 49.33
C GLU A 406 18.05 -8.58 48.98
N ALA A 407 17.41 -9.44 48.19
CA ALA A 407 17.96 -10.74 47.76
C ALA A 407 19.22 -10.61 46.89
N THR A 408 19.39 -9.49 46.17
CA THR A 408 20.54 -9.25 45.28
C THR A 408 21.57 -8.25 45.82
N LYS A 409 21.38 -7.75 47.03
CA LYS A 409 22.26 -6.72 47.67
C LYS A 409 23.72 -7.15 47.76
N HIS A 410 23.97 -8.44 47.94
CA HIS A 410 25.32 -9.00 48.06
C HIS A 410 26.04 -9.12 46.69
N LEU A 411 25.34 -8.96 45.57
CA LEU A 411 25.88 -9.05 44.20
C LEU A 411 26.12 -7.66 43.59
N ASN A 412 26.58 -6.70 44.37
CA ASN A 412 26.88 -5.35 43.88
C ASN A 412 28.34 -5.30 43.37
N GLY A 413 28.53 -4.95 42.10
CA GLY A 413 29.82 -4.78 41.45
C GLY A 413 29.72 -4.99 39.94
N PRO A 414 30.59 -4.36 39.13
CA PRO A 414 30.54 -4.49 37.66
C PRO A 414 30.75 -5.95 37.19
N ASP A 415 31.54 -6.75 37.92
CA ASP A 415 31.86 -8.15 37.57
C ASP A 415 30.71 -9.13 37.87
N ASN A 416 29.76 -8.74 38.73
CA ASN A 416 28.67 -9.59 39.21
C ASN A 416 27.32 -9.34 38.47
N GLN A 417 27.30 -8.52 37.44
CA GLN A 417 26.05 -8.14 36.76
C GLN A 417 25.25 -9.34 36.24
N MET A 418 25.93 -10.30 35.62
CA MET A 418 25.29 -11.49 35.07
C MET A 418 24.73 -12.39 36.18
N GLN A 419 25.46 -12.52 37.28
CA GLN A 419 25.01 -13.26 38.46
C GLN A 419 23.81 -12.57 39.14
N LYS A 420 23.81 -11.25 39.22
CA LYS A 420 22.70 -10.46 39.75
C LYS A 420 21.45 -10.64 38.88
N GLN A 421 21.57 -10.60 37.55
CA GLN A 421 20.46 -10.83 36.64
C GLN A 421 19.89 -12.25 36.77
N GLN A 422 20.76 -13.26 36.90
CA GLN A 422 20.37 -14.63 37.11
C GLN A 422 19.66 -14.85 38.44
N ALA A 423 20.16 -14.22 39.51
CA ALA A 423 19.54 -14.23 40.85
C ALA A 423 18.15 -13.58 40.82
N MET A 424 18.01 -12.44 40.15
CA MET A 424 16.69 -11.79 39.95
C MET A 424 15.71 -12.68 39.17
N MET A 425 16.16 -13.33 38.09
CA MET A 425 15.30 -14.25 37.31
C MET A 425 14.86 -15.46 38.13
N SER A 426 15.78 -16.03 38.92
CA SER A 426 15.50 -17.12 39.86
C SER A 426 14.47 -16.70 40.92
N GLU A 427 14.62 -15.49 41.48
CA GLU A 427 13.71 -14.98 42.49
C GLU A 427 12.29 -14.73 41.89
N TYR A 428 12.18 -14.10 40.71
CA TYR A 428 10.91 -13.97 40.01
C TYR A 428 10.23 -15.34 39.79
N ALA A 429 11.01 -16.37 39.42
CA ALA A 429 10.48 -17.71 39.23
C ALA A 429 9.87 -18.31 40.48
N LYS A 430 10.47 -18.08 41.67
CA LYS A 430 9.91 -18.53 42.96
C LYS A 430 8.52 -17.96 43.25
N TYR A 431 8.30 -16.69 42.86
CA TYR A 431 6.97 -16.04 42.95
C TYR A 431 6.03 -16.35 41.77
N GLY A 432 6.48 -17.14 40.79
CA GLY A 432 5.71 -17.48 39.58
C GLY A 432 5.44 -16.26 38.67
N VAL A 433 6.37 -15.32 38.63
CA VAL A 433 6.30 -14.11 37.80
C VAL A 433 7.29 -14.22 36.65
N SER A 434 6.82 -13.91 35.43
CA SER A 434 7.67 -13.89 34.23
C SER A 434 7.90 -12.45 33.75
N PRO A 435 9.15 -11.97 33.65
CA PRO A 435 9.44 -10.63 33.13
C PRO A 435 9.02 -10.41 31.68
N LEU A 436 8.99 -11.49 30.87
CA LEU A 436 8.59 -11.46 29.46
C LEU A 436 7.09 -11.15 29.27
N SER A 437 6.26 -11.41 30.28
CA SER A 437 4.82 -11.13 30.16
C SER A 437 4.49 -9.64 30.14
N GLY A 438 5.42 -8.77 30.54
CA GLY A 438 5.27 -7.31 30.48
C GLY A 438 5.29 -6.73 29.06
N CYS A 439 5.99 -7.37 28.10
CA CYS A 439 6.07 -6.91 26.71
C CYS A 439 5.02 -7.55 25.79
N LEU A 440 4.24 -8.51 26.28
CA LEU A 440 3.24 -9.24 25.50
C LEU A 440 2.19 -8.35 24.80
N PRO A 441 1.66 -7.27 25.41
CA PRO A 441 0.70 -6.38 24.75
C PRO A 441 1.28 -5.72 23.50
N MET A 442 2.54 -5.31 23.54
CA MET A 442 3.20 -4.66 22.41
C MET A 442 3.26 -5.61 21.22
N LEU A 443 3.60 -6.89 21.45
CA LEU A 443 3.67 -7.91 20.40
C LEU A 443 2.30 -8.22 19.76
N ILE A 444 1.23 -8.17 20.55
CA ILE A 444 -0.13 -8.43 20.05
C ILE A 444 -0.73 -7.20 19.39
N GLN A 445 -0.43 -6.02 19.92
CA GLN A 445 -0.99 -4.77 19.42
C GLN A 445 -0.33 -4.32 18.11
N MET A 446 0.94 -4.66 17.87
CA MET A 446 1.67 -4.26 16.67
C MET A 446 1.01 -4.76 15.36
N PRO A 447 0.58 -6.03 15.22
CA PRO A 447 -0.13 -6.48 14.02
C PRO A 447 -1.43 -5.73 13.76
N ILE A 448 -2.20 -5.42 14.81
CA ILE A 448 -3.44 -4.64 14.71
C ILE A 448 -3.13 -3.20 14.27
N TRP A 449 -2.10 -2.61 14.82
CA TRP A 449 -1.67 -1.25 14.51
C TRP A 449 -1.25 -1.13 13.02
N ILE A 450 -0.47 -2.09 12.52
CA ILE A 450 -0.05 -2.16 11.12
C ILE A 450 -1.25 -2.48 10.21
N ALA A 451 -2.17 -3.33 10.64
CA ALA A 451 -3.38 -3.62 9.87
C ALA A 451 -4.21 -2.34 9.65
N MET A 452 -4.43 -1.55 10.70
CA MET A 452 -5.16 -0.27 10.60
C MET A 452 -4.39 0.79 9.82
N PHE A 453 -3.05 0.79 9.88
CA PHE A 453 -2.19 1.64 9.04
C PHE A 453 -2.41 1.41 7.55
N ASN A 454 -2.69 0.17 7.15
CA ASN A 454 -2.99 -0.18 5.76
C ASN A 454 -4.48 -0.01 5.40
N PHE A 455 -5.38 -0.17 6.36
CA PHE A 455 -6.82 -0.11 6.12
C PHE A 455 -7.34 1.32 6.02
N VAL A 456 -7.10 2.15 7.05
CA VAL A 456 -7.71 3.49 7.14
C VAL A 456 -7.40 4.39 5.94
N PRO A 457 -6.14 4.48 5.44
CA PRO A 457 -5.83 5.31 4.29
C PRO A 457 -6.45 4.84 2.97
N ASN A 458 -6.82 3.56 2.88
CA ASN A 458 -7.38 2.95 1.67
C ASN A 458 -8.90 2.75 1.75
N ALA A 459 -9.55 3.21 2.82
CA ALA A 459 -10.99 3.18 2.97
C ALA A 459 -11.62 4.39 2.26
N ILE A 460 -12.11 4.20 1.04
CA ILE A 460 -12.72 5.27 0.24
C ILE A 460 -13.93 5.92 0.92
N GLN A 461 -14.60 5.21 1.82
CA GLN A 461 -15.73 5.72 2.60
C GLN A 461 -15.36 6.89 3.52
N LEU A 462 -14.07 7.06 3.82
CA LEU A 462 -13.58 8.20 4.61
C LEU A 462 -13.35 9.46 3.76
N ARG A 463 -13.36 9.31 2.42
CA ARG A 463 -13.04 10.39 1.49
C ARG A 463 -14.16 11.42 1.43
N GLY A 464 -13.80 12.67 1.71
CA GLY A 464 -14.75 13.79 1.76
C GLY A 464 -15.63 13.82 3.01
N GLU A 465 -15.44 12.89 3.97
CA GLU A 465 -16.18 12.85 5.22
C GLU A 465 -15.56 13.76 6.27
N SER A 466 -16.38 14.64 6.85
CA SER A 466 -15.95 15.59 7.88
C SER A 466 -16.23 15.07 9.29
N PHE A 467 -15.37 15.43 10.25
CA PHE A 467 -15.57 15.12 11.65
C PHE A 467 -14.90 16.13 12.57
N LEU A 468 -15.64 16.71 13.52
CA LEU A 468 -15.17 17.78 14.41
C LEU A 468 -14.58 18.97 13.61
N TRP A 469 -13.28 19.23 13.76
CA TRP A 469 -12.55 20.26 13.02
C TRP A 469 -11.98 19.77 11.68
N ILE A 470 -12.02 18.44 11.44
CA ILE A 470 -11.47 17.81 10.25
C ILE A 470 -12.47 17.98 9.11
N SER A 471 -12.06 18.59 8.02
CA SER A 471 -12.90 18.78 6.83
C SER A 471 -13.00 17.52 5.96
N ASP A 472 -11.95 16.69 5.94
CA ASP A 472 -11.87 15.46 5.19
C ASP A 472 -10.95 14.45 5.91
N LEU A 473 -11.51 13.29 6.30
CA LEU A 473 -10.78 12.25 7.02
C LEU A 473 -9.74 11.52 6.15
N SER A 474 -9.83 11.61 4.82
CA SER A 474 -8.91 10.92 3.91
C SER A 474 -7.63 11.69 3.62
N THR A 475 -7.59 12.99 3.89
CA THR A 475 -6.43 13.86 3.67
C THR A 475 -5.91 14.46 4.98
N TYR A 476 -4.79 15.18 4.95
CA TYR A 476 -4.28 15.88 6.13
C TYR A 476 -5.17 17.09 6.52
N ASP A 477 -5.17 17.46 7.80
CA ASP A 477 -5.94 18.55 8.38
C ASP A 477 -5.01 19.72 8.79
N PRO A 478 -4.74 20.68 7.91
CA PRO A 478 -3.78 21.70 8.20
C PRO A 478 -4.34 22.73 9.19
N ILE A 479 -3.60 23.03 10.26
CA ILE A 479 -3.85 24.19 11.13
C ILE A 479 -3.12 25.43 10.60
N LEU A 480 -2.00 25.19 9.94
CA LEU A 480 -1.18 26.19 9.26
C LEU A 480 -0.70 25.61 7.93
N GLU A 481 -0.83 26.42 6.86
CA GLU A 481 -0.27 26.12 5.54
C GLU A 481 0.66 27.26 5.13
N TRP A 482 1.78 26.92 4.48
CA TRP A 482 2.74 27.87 3.93
C TRP A 482 3.19 27.44 2.52
N HIS A 483 3.54 28.40 1.69
CA HIS A 483 3.83 28.15 0.27
C HIS A 483 5.18 27.44 0.03
N ASN A 484 6.08 27.45 1.01
CA ASN A 484 7.41 26.87 0.89
C ASN A 484 7.43 25.45 1.44
N ASN A 485 7.95 24.51 0.67
CA ASN A 485 8.13 23.13 1.14
C ASN A 485 9.43 23.03 1.96
N TYR A 486 9.33 23.00 3.29
CA TYR A 486 10.50 22.80 4.14
C TYR A 486 10.86 21.32 4.23
N TRP A 487 12.12 21.00 4.11
CA TRP A 487 12.66 19.64 4.03
C TRP A 487 12.13 18.67 5.12
N LEU A 488 11.89 19.16 6.35
CA LEU A 488 11.49 18.31 7.48
C LEU A 488 9.97 18.32 7.75
N ILE A 489 9.30 19.46 7.51
CA ILE A 489 7.92 19.72 7.97
C ILE A 489 6.95 19.73 6.78
N GLY A 490 7.48 19.84 5.55
CA GLY A 490 6.65 19.97 4.36
C GLY A 490 6.11 21.40 4.21
N ASP A 491 4.90 21.52 3.70
CA ASP A 491 4.20 22.76 3.39
C ASP A 491 3.03 23.06 4.35
N HIS A 492 2.82 22.22 5.37
CA HIS A 492 1.72 22.37 6.33
C HIS A 492 2.04 21.75 7.70
N LEU A 493 1.16 22.06 8.66
CA LEU A 493 1.16 21.50 10.00
C LEU A 493 -0.20 20.89 10.30
N SER A 494 -0.27 19.57 10.48
CA SER A 494 -1.51 18.83 10.75
C SER A 494 -1.84 18.82 12.24
N LEU A 495 -3.05 19.24 12.61
CA LEU A 495 -3.53 19.25 13.98
C LEU A 495 -3.69 17.83 14.54
N THR A 496 -4.28 16.93 13.75
CA THR A 496 -4.44 15.53 14.17
C THR A 496 -3.10 14.84 14.39
N CYS A 497 -2.07 15.17 13.60
CA CYS A 497 -0.70 14.67 13.81
C CYS A 497 -0.11 15.20 15.14
N ILE A 498 -0.31 16.47 15.47
CA ILE A 498 0.11 17.05 16.75
C ILE A 498 -0.57 16.33 17.92
N LEU A 499 -1.90 16.11 17.83
CA LEU A 499 -2.66 15.41 18.87
C LEU A 499 -2.20 13.97 19.03
N PHE A 500 -1.93 13.28 17.92
CA PHE A 500 -1.36 11.92 17.93
C PHE A 500 0.01 11.91 18.64
N CYS A 501 0.91 12.83 18.29
CA CYS A 501 2.23 12.92 18.92
C CYS A 501 2.15 13.28 20.41
N ALA A 502 1.26 14.18 20.80
CA ALA A 502 1.01 14.52 22.20
C ALA A 502 0.48 13.31 22.99
N ALA A 503 -0.49 12.58 22.44
CA ALA A 503 -0.98 11.34 23.05
C ALA A 503 0.11 10.26 23.15
N ASN A 504 0.98 10.16 22.14
CA ASN A 504 2.10 9.24 22.14
C ASN A 504 3.14 9.60 23.22
N LEU A 505 3.46 10.89 23.38
CA LEU A 505 4.32 11.37 24.46
C LEU A 505 3.73 11.07 25.86
N LEU A 506 2.43 11.32 26.04
CA LEU A 506 1.72 11.02 27.28
C LEU A 506 1.75 9.51 27.59
N TYR A 507 1.42 8.68 26.62
CA TYR A 507 1.44 7.22 26.76
C TYR A 507 2.85 6.69 27.02
N SER A 508 3.86 7.22 26.32
CA SER A 508 5.27 6.89 26.54
C SER A 508 5.73 7.26 27.94
N TRP A 509 5.35 8.46 28.40
CA TRP A 509 5.66 8.90 29.78
C TRP A 509 5.03 7.98 30.84
N MET A 510 3.76 7.60 30.68
CA MET A 510 3.08 6.67 31.60
C MET A 510 3.74 5.29 31.60
N THR A 511 4.11 4.77 30.43
CA THR A 511 4.77 3.48 30.28
C THR A 511 6.16 3.49 30.87
N MET A 512 6.93 4.56 30.68
CA MET A 512 8.26 4.72 31.29
C MET A 512 8.19 4.78 32.83
N LYS A 513 7.23 5.52 33.37
CA LYS A 513 7.03 5.57 34.81
C LYS A 513 6.78 4.17 35.36
N GLN A 514 5.94 3.39 34.69
CA GLN A 514 5.67 2.01 35.08
C GLN A 514 6.90 1.10 34.96
N GLN A 515 7.72 1.25 33.92
CA GLN A 515 8.95 0.47 33.74
C GLN A 515 10.02 0.84 34.77
N LYS A 516 10.20 2.13 35.08
CA LYS A 516 11.13 2.61 36.11
C LYS A 516 10.79 2.04 37.47
N ASP A 517 9.51 1.93 37.82
CA ASP A 517 9.04 1.36 39.07
C ASP A 517 9.38 -0.15 39.21
N GLN A 518 9.74 -0.83 38.14
CA GLN A 518 10.04 -2.27 38.09
C GLN A 518 11.55 -2.59 38.10
N MET A 519 12.40 -1.61 37.79
CA MET A 519 13.83 -1.86 37.55
C MET A 519 14.68 -1.66 38.81
N ILE A 520 15.80 -2.42 38.90
CA ILE A 520 16.71 -2.47 40.02
C ILE A 520 18.14 -2.18 39.52
N GLY A 521 18.85 -1.29 40.24
CA GLY A 521 20.28 -1.06 40.08
C GLY A 521 20.68 -0.56 38.66
N GLN A 522 21.75 -1.08 38.11
CA GLN A 522 22.38 -0.62 36.88
C GLN A 522 21.52 -0.84 35.60
N GLN A 523 20.51 -1.72 35.66
CA GLN A 523 19.48 -1.81 34.59
C GLN A 523 18.73 -0.48 34.43
N ALA A 524 18.56 0.29 35.48
CA ALA A 524 17.95 1.62 35.42
C ALA A 524 18.82 2.63 34.64
N GLU A 525 20.16 2.45 34.61
CA GLU A 525 21.05 3.34 33.85
C GLU A 525 21.07 2.97 32.34
N GLN A 526 21.09 1.69 32.02
CA GLN A 526 20.97 1.22 30.61
C GLN A 526 19.62 1.63 29.99
N MET A 527 18.59 1.72 30.84
CA MET A 527 17.26 2.19 30.41
C MET A 527 17.19 3.69 30.16
N LYS A 528 18.10 4.51 30.67
CA LYS A 528 18.11 5.96 30.36
C LYS A 528 18.21 6.19 28.85
N MET A 529 19.07 5.45 28.14
CA MET A 529 19.20 5.57 26.68
C MET A 529 17.91 5.15 25.96
N MET A 530 17.24 4.07 26.40
CA MET A 530 15.94 3.65 25.86
C MET A 530 14.84 4.68 26.17
N GLN A 531 14.89 5.33 27.35
CA GLN A 531 13.98 6.41 27.70
C GLN A 531 14.13 7.61 26.75
N TYR A 532 15.34 8.04 26.44
CA TYR A 532 15.56 9.10 25.46
C TYR A 532 15.00 8.72 24.08
N MET A 533 15.21 7.49 23.63
CA MET A 533 14.63 7.01 22.37
C MET A 533 13.11 7.03 22.37
N MET A 534 12.46 6.68 23.49
CA MET A 534 11.00 6.72 23.62
C MET A 534 10.43 8.16 23.52
N PHE A 535 11.21 9.19 23.83
CA PHE A 535 10.79 10.59 23.63
C PHE A 535 11.14 11.12 22.25
N ILE A 536 12.24 10.64 21.63
CA ILE A 536 12.64 11.05 20.29
C ILE A 536 11.71 10.43 19.24
N MET A 537 11.24 9.19 19.47
CA MET A 537 10.39 8.46 18.52
C MET A 537 9.08 9.21 18.16
N PRO A 538 8.31 9.78 19.11
CA PRO A 538 7.14 10.59 18.77
C PRO A 538 7.46 11.82 17.93
N LEU A 539 8.63 12.41 18.11
CA LEU A 539 9.09 13.53 17.30
C LEU A 539 9.39 13.08 15.87
N MET A 540 10.03 11.92 15.70
CA MET A 540 10.22 11.32 14.38
C MET A 540 8.88 10.97 13.71
N PHE A 541 7.93 10.46 14.46
CA PHE A 541 6.58 10.18 13.96
C PHE A 541 5.87 11.45 13.50
N PHE A 542 6.08 12.59 14.15
CA PHE A 542 5.53 13.85 13.69
C PHE A 542 5.95 14.14 12.24
N PHE A 543 7.22 14.08 11.91
CA PHE A 543 7.71 14.34 10.56
C PHE A 543 7.21 13.31 9.53
N MET A 544 7.00 12.07 9.95
CA MET A 544 6.50 11.01 9.08
C MET A 544 4.99 11.11 8.84
N PHE A 545 4.23 11.42 9.88
CA PHE A 545 2.76 11.36 9.84
C PHE A 545 2.09 12.70 9.52
N ASN A 546 2.86 13.79 9.41
CA ASN A 546 2.31 15.11 9.09
C ASN A 546 1.57 15.14 7.75
N ASP A 547 2.09 14.43 6.72
CA ASP A 547 1.48 14.31 5.40
C ASP A 547 0.37 13.23 5.32
N TYR A 548 0.13 12.48 6.41
CA TYR A 548 -0.82 11.38 6.40
C TYR A 548 -2.26 11.84 6.66
N SER A 549 -3.23 10.98 6.29
CA SER A 549 -4.64 11.30 6.45
C SER A 549 -5.02 11.61 7.90
N ALA A 550 -5.85 12.62 8.08
CA ALA A 550 -6.38 13.02 9.38
C ALA A 550 -7.12 11.86 10.07
N GLY A 551 -7.85 11.03 9.32
CA GLY A 551 -8.52 9.83 9.84
C GLY A 551 -7.55 8.82 10.44
N LEU A 552 -6.38 8.59 9.83
CA LEU A 552 -5.36 7.70 10.38
C LEU A 552 -4.73 8.28 11.65
N ASN A 553 -4.35 9.56 11.63
CA ASN A 553 -3.80 10.25 12.78
C ASN A 553 -4.80 10.29 13.94
N PHE A 554 -6.08 10.53 13.63
CA PHE A 554 -7.18 10.51 14.59
C PHE A 554 -7.39 9.13 15.20
N TYR A 555 -7.36 8.07 14.38
CA TYR A 555 -7.41 6.68 14.88
C TYR A 555 -6.27 6.40 15.86
N TYR A 556 -5.04 6.77 15.54
CA TYR A 556 -3.90 6.57 16.42
C TYR A 556 -3.98 7.41 17.69
N PHE A 557 -4.41 8.66 17.58
CA PHE A 557 -4.67 9.52 18.74
C PHE A 557 -5.68 8.84 19.69
N MET A 558 -6.83 8.40 19.19
CA MET A 558 -7.85 7.73 19.99
C MET A 558 -7.37 6.39 20.55
N SER A 559 -6.61 5.63 19.78
CA SER A 559 -6.03 4.36 20.21
C SER A 559 -5.07 4.52 21.39
N LEU A 560 -4.20 5.53 21.36
CA LEU A 560 -3.27 5.85 22.45
C LEU A 560 -4.01 6.45 23.64
N PHE A 561 -4.97 7.32 23.41
CA PHE A 561 -5.83 7.89 24.46
C PHE A 561 -6.55 6.78 25.26
N PHE A 562 -7.23 5.85 24.58
CA PHE A 562 -7.87 4.71 25.24
C PHE A 562 -6.85 3.80 25.95
N SER A 563 -5.65 3.60 25.38
CA SER A 563 -4.60 2.84 26.04
C SER A 563 -4.12 3.50 27.33
N ALA A 564 -3.94 4.82 27.30
CA ALA A 564 -3.58 5.60 28.49
C ALA A 564 -4.68 5.54 29.55
N LEU A 565 -5.96 5.67 29.14
CA LEU A 565 -7.11 5.57 30.03
C LEU A 565 -7.20 4.18 30.69
N ILE A 566 -7.08 3.11 29.91
CA ILE A 566 -7.07 1.72 30.41
C ILE A 566 -5.93 1.53 31.42
N MET A 567 -4.72 2.01 31.10
CA MET A 567 -3.58 1.91 32.00
C MET A 567 -3.81 2.69 33.30
N TRP A 568 -4.38 3.90 33.22
CA TRP A 568 -4.73 4.70 34.38
C TRP A 568 -5.79 4.02 35.27
N ILE A 569 -6.85 3.46 34.68
CA ILE A 569 -7.88 2.69 35.40
C ILE A 569 -7.25 1.48 36.09
N LEU A 570 -6.46 0.68 35.37
CA LEU A 570 -5.80 -0.50 35.94
C LEU A 570 -4.87 -0.13 37.08
N ARG A 571 -4.14 1.01 36.99
CA ARG A 571 -3.27 1.48 38.07
C ARG A 571 -4.07 1.87 39.31
N LYS A 572 -5.20 2.57 39.13
CA LYS A 572 -6.04 3.02 40.24
C LYS A 572 -6.78 1.87 40.94
N THR A 573 -7.15 0.82 40.18
CA THR A 573 -7.90 -0.34 40.69
C THR A 573 -7.02 -1.45 41.26
N THR A 574 -5.69 -1.41 41.01
CA THR A 574 -4.76 -2.42 41.53
C THR A 574 -4.28 -2.05 42.92
N ASP A 575 -4.59 -2.90 43.90
CA ASP A 575 -4.15 -2.80 45.27
C ASP A 575 -2.81 -3.55 45.46
N ASP A 576 -1.75 -2.81 45.66
CA ASP A 576 -0.39 -3.34 45.73
C ASP A 576 -0.17 -4.24 46.98
N GLU A 577 -0.85 -3.95 48.14
CA GLU A 577 -0.75 -4.76 49.35
C GLU A 577 -1.41 -6.13 49.19
N LYS A 578 -2.61 -6.15 48.64
CA LYS A 578 -3.31 -7.42 48.32
C LYS A 578 -2.53 -8.25 47.32
N LEU A 579 -1.92 -7.58 46.32
CA LEU A 579 -1.12 -8.26 45.30
C LEU A 579 0.12 -8.91 45.90
N LEU A 580 0.80 -8.22 46.84
CA LEU A 580 1.95 -8.75 47.58
C LEU A 580 1.56 -9.96 48.42
N ALA A 581 0.43 -9.88 49.17
CA ALA A 581 -0.08 -10.99 49.96
C ALA A 581 -0.38 -12.25 49.13
N ILE A 582 -0.94 -12.08 47.94
CA ILE A 582 -1.16 -13.19 47.00
C ILE A 582 0.17 -13.81 46.53
N LEU A 583 1.17 -12.98 46.27
CA LEU A 583 2.48 -13.46 45.85
C LEU A 583 3.22 -14.19 46.99
N ASP A 584 3.12 -13.72 48.21
CA ASP A 584 3.69 -14.39 49.41
C ASP A 584 3.06 -15.77 49.62
N LYS A 585 1.73 -15.89 49.45
CA LYS A 585 1.06 -17.18 49.52
C LYS A 585 1.58 -18.15 48.43
N LYS A 586 1.71 -17.67 47.18
CA LYS A 586 2.28 -18.45 46.09
C LYS A 586 3.75 -18.84 46.31
N TYR A 587 4.55 -17.96 46.93
CA TYR A 587 5.92 -18.26 47.28
C TYR A 587 6.02 -19.45 48.24
N LYS A 588 5.18 -19.47 49.28
CA LYS A 588 5.11 -20.59 50.23
C LYS A 588 4.70 -21.88 49.54
N GLU A 589 3.64 -21.84 48.69
CA GLU A 589 3.18 -22.99 47.94
C GLU A 589 4.25 -23.55 46.96
N ASN A 590 5.00 -22.67 46.28
CA ASN A 590 6.06 -23.07 45.33
C ASN A 590 7.32 -23.56 46.04
N LYS A 591 7.59 -23.11 47.28
CA LYS A 591 8.71 -23.59 48.09
C LYS A 591 8.50 -25.04 48.50
N ASP A 592 7.26 -25.42 48.83
CA ASP A 592 6.87 -26.76 49.25
C ASP A 592 6.68 -27.72 48.02
N ASN A 593 6.40 -27.17 46.83
CA ASN A 593 6.20 -27.96 45.63
C ASN A 593 6.72 -27.21 44.37
N PRO A 594 8.03 -27.26 44.07
CA PRO A 594 8.63 -26.50 42.98
C PRO A 594 8.07 -26.94 41.62
N LYS A 595 7.16 -26.11 41.08
CA LYS A 595 6.61 -26.34 39.73
C LYS A 595 7.72 -26.13 38.71
N LYS A 596 8.00 -27.16 37.91
CA LYS A 596 8.88 -27.04 36.73
C LYS A 596 8.32 -25.97 35.79
N LEU A 597 9.17 -25.03 35.40
CA LEU A 597 8.84 -24.07 34.35
C LEU A 597 8.38 -24.82 33.09
N SER A 598 7.20 -24.52 32.60
CA SER A 598 6.64 -25.17 31.42
C SER A 598 6.62 -24.24 30.20
N GLY A 599 6.77 -24.79 29.00
CA GLY A 599 6.58 -24.10 27.72
C GLY A 599 7.74 -23.17 27.31
N LEU A 600 7.40 -22.01 26.73
CA LEU A 600 8.35 -21.06 26.15
C LEU A 600 9.41 -20.55 27.14
N ALA A 601 9.04 -20.36 28.41
CA ALA A 601 9.94 -19.90 29.47
C ALA A 601 11.03 -20.92 29.78
N ALA A 602 10.72 -22.22 29.79
CA ALA A 602 11.70 -23.28 29.99
C ALA A 602 12.68 -23.38 28.79
N ARG A 603 12.18 -23.21 27.56
CA ARG A 603 13.03 -23.21 26.33
C ARG A 603 13.97 -22.01 26.31
N LEU A 604 13.49 -20.82 26.65
CA LEU A 604 14.31 -19.61 26.74
C LEU A 604 15.40 -19.73 27.83
N GLN A 605 15.06 -20.32 28.97
CA GLN A 605 16.03 -20.56 30.03
C GLN A 605 17.10 -21.59 29.60
N ALA A 606 16.71 -22.67 28.90
CA ALA A 606 17.63 -23.64 28.33
C ALA A 606 18.57 -23.01 27.29
N MET A 607 18.04 -22.19 26.38
CA MET A 607 18.85 -21.44 25.39
C MET A 607 19.83 -20.45 26.07
N GLN A 608 19.41 -19.79 27.14
CA GLN A 608 20.31 -18.90 27.91
C GLN A 608 21.41 -19.67 28.61
N GLN A 609 21.12 -20.85 29.15
CA GLN A 609 22.12 -21.72 29.78
C GLN A 609 23.13 -22.24 28.74
N GLU A 610 22.67 -22.68 27.57
CA GLU A 610 23.55 -23.10 26.46
C GLU A 610 24.47 -21.94 25.99
N GLN A 611 23.93 -20.73 25.85
CA GLN A 611 24.74 -19.55 25.50
C GLN A 611 25.81 -19.26 26.58
N GLN A 612 25.45 -19.39 27.84
CA GLN A 612 26.39 -19.17 28.95
C GLN A 612 27.51 -20.24 28.98
N GLU A 613 27.17 -21.49 28.73
CA GLU A 613 28.18 -22.56 28.62
C GLU A 613 29.13 -22.36 27.43
N MET A 614 28.59 -21.91 26.29
CA MET A 614 29.44 -21.58 25.13
C MET A 614 30.38 -20.40 25.42
N LEU A 615 29.90 -19.36 26.11
CA LEU A 615 30.72 -18.21 26.52
C LEU A 615 31.80 -18.62 27.54
N ARG A 616 31.49 -19.47 28.52
CA ARG A 616 32.48 -20.01 29.46
C ARG A 616 33.55 -20.82 28.75
N LYS A 617 33.16 -21.75 27.87
CA LYS A 617 34.10 -22.54 27.05
C LYS A 617 35.00 -21.67 26.17
N ARG A 618 34.43 -20.60 25.60
CA ARG A 618 35.18 -19.62 24.79
C ARG A 618 36.21 -18.85 25.63
N ASN A 619 35.84 -18.40 26.83
CA ASN A 619 36.73 -17.68 27.73
C ASN A 619 37.84 -18.59 28.29
N GLU A 620 37.56 -19.87 28.59
CA GLU A 620 38.53 -20.87 28.99
C GLU A 620 39.54 -21.19 27.86
N LEU A 621 39.06 -21.26 26.60
CA LEU A 621 39.92 -21.44 25.44
C LEU A 621 40.79 -20.21 25.16
N GLN A 622 40.30 -19.00 25.40
CA GLN A 622 41.13 -17.77 25.32
C GLN A 622 42.18 -17.69 26.41
N GLN A 623 41.84 -18.06 27.66
CA GLN A 623 42.82 -18.12 28.76
C GLN A 623 43.89 -19.19 28.55
N LYS A 624 43.55 -20.34 27.89
CA LYS A 624 44.52 -21.36 27.50
C LYS A 624 45.42 -20.97 26.32
N LYS A 625 44.97 -20.02 25.48
CA LYS A 625 45.78 -19.49 24.37
C LYS A 625 46.73 -18.38 24.80
N ASN A 626 46.48 -17.73 25.94
CA ASN A 626 47.28 -16.63 26.51
C ASN A 626 48.26 -17.11 27.60
N LYS A 627 48.29 -18.41 27.92
CA LYS A 627 49.34 -19.10 28.64
C LYS A 627 50.20 -19.91 27.67
#